data_0cc8dc3be21e2c0b497f175397cdc72e
#
_entry.id   0cc8dc3be21e2c0b497f175397cdc72e
#
_cell.length_a   1.000
_cell.length_b   1.000
_cell.length_c   1.000
_cell.angle_alpha   90.00
_cell.angle_beta   90.00
_cell.angle_gamma   90.00
#
_symmetry.space_group_name_H-M   'P 1'
#
loop_
_entity.id
_entity.type
_entity.pdbx_description
1 polymer ?
#
loop_
_entity_poly.entity_id
_entity_poly.type
_entity_poly.pdbx_seq_one_letter_code
_entity_poly.pdbx_strand_id
1 'polypeptide(L)'
;DIPSATSYYLNQGDPIDVNAIIDTVGLPCFVKANCSGSSFGVSKVHKSSDMIAAIEVAFEEGPEVIIESFLDGIEVSIGVVRYQDRVMVLPATEIVSENDFFDYEAKYLGKSEEITPARLTPAQLNNLNDLAKKVYESLRIEGFSRSEFIFVGNIPHFIEINTIPGLTGESLLPQQLKIAGISLKALFEDMVKRTLIKK
;
A
#
# COMPACT_ATOMS: atom_id res chain seq x y z
N ASP A 1 -17.01 0.89 5.42
CA ASP A 1 -16.40 1.03 4.08
C ASP A 1 -14.97 1.53 4.23
N ILE A 2 -14.06 1.09 3.36
CA ILE A 2 -12.68 1.55 3.25
C ILE A 2 -12.58 2.30 1.92
N PRO A 3 -12.31 3.62 1.92
CA PRO A 3 -12.09 4.36 0.68
C PRO A 3 -10.91 3.77 -0.10
N SER A 4 -11.07 3.60 -1.41
CA SER A 4 -10.05 3.16 -2.36
C SER A 4 -10.27 3.86 -3.70
N ALA A 5 -9.34 3.70 -4.63
CA ALA A 5 -9.52 4.16 -6.00
C ALA A 5 -10.70 3.44 -6.66
N THR A 6 -11.39 4.11 -7.59
CA THR A 6 -12.32 3.42 -8.49
C THR A 6 -11.55 2.41 -9.32
N SER A 7 -12.02 1.18 -9.39
CA SER A 7 -11.26 0.09 -9.98
C SER A 7 -12.06 -0.74 -10.98
N TYR A 8 -11.35 -1.31 -11.95
CA TYR A 8 -11.83 -2.28 -12.91
C TYR A 8 -10.96 -3.53 -12.84
N TYR A 9 -11.56 -4.72 -12.82
CA TYR A 9 -10.87 -6.00 -12.67
C TYR A 9 -10.93 -6.79 -13.97
N LEU A 10 -9.81 -7.45 -14.29
CA LEU A 10 -9.70 -8.39 -15.41
C LEU A 10 -9.02 -9.68 -14.93
N ASN A 11 -9.55 -10.82 -15.34
CA ASN A 11 -8.86 -12.09 -15.24
C ASN A 11 -8.24 -12.45 -16.60
N GLN A 12 -7.22 -13.27 -16.57
CA GLN A 12 -6.60 -13.75 -17.82
C GLN A 12 -7.64 -14.49 -18.69
N GLY A 13 -7.81 -14.02 -19.91
CA GLY A 13 -8.79 -14.56 -20.87
C GLY A 13 -10.11 -13.80 -20.90
N ASP A 14 -10.34 -12.84 -20.02
CA ASP A 14 -11.51 -11.95 -20.12
C ASP A 14 -11.41 -11.06 -21.38
N PRO A 15 -12.54 -10.69 -22.01
CA PRO A 15 -12.53 -9.73 -23.12
C PRO A 15 -12.13 -8.34 -22.59
N ILE A 16 -11.21 -7.69 -23.29
CA ILE A 16 -10.72 -6.35 -22.91
C ILE A 16 -11.54 -5.30 -23.66
N ASP A 17 -12.40 -4.59 -22.96
CA ASP A 17 -13.12 -3.41 -23.46
C ASP A 17 -12.48 -2.13 -22.93
N VAL A 18 -11.57 -1.54 -23.70
CA VAL A 18 -10.81 -0.34 -23.33
C VAL A 18 -11.74 0.84 -23.03
N ASN A 19 -12.87 0.97 -23.75
CA ASN A 19 -13.80 2.07 -23.53
C ASN A 19 -14.52 1.90 -22.18
N ALA A 20 -15.03 0.70 -21.87
CA ALA A 20 -15.65 0.42 -20.59
C ALA A 20 -14.69 0.61 -19.41
N ILE A 21 -13.42 0.25 -19.58
CA ILE A 21 -12.38 0.50 -18.58
C ILE A 21 -12.23 2.00 -18.33
N ILE A 22 -12.02 2.80 -19.39
CA ILE A 22 -11.81 4.24 -19.28
C ILE A 22 -13.05 4.95 -18.73
N ASP A 23 -14.24 4.54 -19.15
CA ASP A 23 -15.50 5.09 -18.63
C ASP A 23 -15.63 4.85 -17.11
N THR A 24 -15.04 3.75 -16.61
CA THR A 24 -15.07 3.42 -15.18
C THR A 24 -14.03 4.17 -14.39
N VAL A 25 -12.75 4.12 -14.80
CA VAL A 25 -11.62 4.60 -13.97
C VAL A 25 -11.08 5.96 -14.39
N GLY A 26 -11.37 6.41 -15.60
CA GLY A 26 -10.82 7.65 -16.17
C GLY A 26 -9.35 7.51 -16.61
N LEU A 27 -8.78 8.63 -17.06
CA LEU A 27 -7.36 8.75 -17.38
C LEU A 27 -6.79 10.01 -16.68
N PRO A 28 -5.53 10.01 -16.20
CA PRO A 28 -4.66 8.83 -16.19
C PRO A 28 -5.16 7.76 -15.20
N CYS A 29 -4.74 6.52 -15.41
CA CYS A 29 -5.02 5.40 -14.50
C CYS A 29 -3.78 4.53 -14.31
N PHE A 30 -3.81 3.68 -13.28
CA PHE A 30 -2.79 2.67 -13.05
C PHE A 30 -3.28 1.29 -13.45
N VAL A 31 -2.43 0.53 -14.12
CA VAL A 31 -2.65 -0.87 -14.47
C VAL A 31 -1.60 -1.70 -13.74
N LYS A 32 -2.01 -2.70 -12.98
CA LYS A 32 -1.11 -3.55 -12.19
C LYS A 32 -1.68 -4.95 -11.99
N ALA A 33 -0.80 -5.94 -11.76
CA ALA A 33 -1.25 -7.25 -11.27
C ALA A 33 -1.81 -7.11 -9.85
N ASN A 34 -2.93 -7.79 -9.56
CA ASN A 34 -3.61 -7.70 -8.26
C ASN A 34 -2.78 -8.31 -7.11
N CYS A 35 -1.96 -9.32 -7.39
CA CYS A 35 -1.19 -10.06 -6.39
C CYS A 35 0.33 -10.03 -6.68
N SER A 36 0.86 -8.92 -7.16
CA SER A 36 2.31 -8.70 -7.34
C SER A 36 2.87 -7.73 -6.31
N GLY A 37 4.19 -7.63 -6.23
CA GLY A 37 4.90 -6.74 -5.31
C GLY A 37 5.97 -5.90 -6.01
N SER A 38 6.63 -5.02 -5.23
CA SER A 38 7.76 -4.19 -5.69
C SER A 38 7.47 -3.33 -6.93
N SER A 39 6.22 -3.05 -7.22
CA SER A 39 5.77 -2.30 -8.42
C SER A 39 6.16 -2.94 -9.76
N PHE A 40 6.42 -4.26 -9.79
CA PHE A 40 6.61 -4.98 -11.05
C PHE A 40 5.32 -5.01 -11.86
N GLY A 41 5.44 -4.78 -13.18
CA GLY A 41 4.29 -4.76 -14.08
C GLY A 41 3.30 -3.60 -13.87
N VAL A 42 3.65 -2.60 -13.05
CA VAL A 42 2.82 -1.41 -12.85
C VAL A 42 3.05 -0.40 -13.96
N SER A 43 1.98 0.05 -14.58
CA SER A 43 2.01 1.05 -15.65
C SER A 43 1.03 2.19 -15.37
N LYS A 44 1.50 3.44 -15.50
CA LYS A 44 0.64 4.63 -15.50
C LYS A 44 0.21 4.92 -16.94
N VAL A 45 -1.06 4.78 -17.23
CA VAL A 45 -1.63 4.93 -18.57
C VAL A 45 -2.25 6.31 -18.72
N HIS A 46 -1.73 7.10 -19.66
CA HIS A 46 -2.21 8.45 -19.97
C HIS A 46 -3.13 8.51 -21.20
N LYS A 47 -3.04 7.51 -22.08
CA LYS A 47 -3.79 7.44 -23.35
C LYS A 47 -4.42 6.08 -23.54
N SER A 48 -5.60 6.06 -24.11
CA SER A 48 -6.32 4.80 -24.43
C SER A 48 -5.53 3.85 -25.30
N SER A 49 -4.67 4.36 -26.20
CA SER A 49 -3.81 3.56 -27.06
C SER A 49 -2.82 2.66 -26.32
N ASP A 50 -2.45 3.02 -25.10
CA ASP A 50 -1.41 2.34 -24.31
C ASP A 50 -2.02 1.29 -23.35
N MET A 51 -3.34 1.26 -23.24
CA MET A 51 -4.06 0.43 -22.26
C MET A 51 -3.81 -1.07 -22.45
N ILE A 52 -3.91 -1.56 -23.70
CA ILE A 52 -3.74 -3.00 -23.99
C ILE A 52 -2.33 -3.46 -23.63
N ALA A 53 -1.31 -2.71 -24.06
CA ALA A 53 0.07 -3.04 -23.75
C ALA A 53 0.34 -3.04 -22.22
N ALA A 54 -0.23 -2.09 -21.49
CA ALA A 54 -0.12 -2.05 -20.03
C ALA A 54 -0.79 -3.26 -19.36
N ILE A 55 -1.95 -3.70 -19.84
CA ILE A 55 -2.66 -4.89 -19.35
C ILE A 55 -1.85 -6.16 -19.63
N GLU A 56 -1.25 -6.29 -20.82
CA GLU A 56 -0.39 -7.43 -21.17
C GLU A 56 0.81 -7.53 -20.23
N VAL A 57 1.50 -6.41 -19.98
CA VAL A 57 2.62 -6.34 -19.02
C VAL A 57 2.17 -6.74 -17.61
N ALA A 58 1.01 -6.29 -17.15
CA ALA A 58 0.50 -6.65 -15.83
C ALA A 58 0.14 -8.15 -15.76
N PHE A 59 -0.36 -8.77 -16.82
CA PHE A 59 -0.64 -10.20 -16.87
C PHE A 59 0.64 -11.09 -16.88
N GLU A 60 1.80 -10.56 -17.20
CA GLU A 60 3.07 -11.28 -17.02
C GLU A 60 3.40 -11.52 -15.54
N GLU A 61 2.90 -10.65 -14.65
CA GLU A 61 3.12 -10.73 -13.20
C GLU A 61 2.05 -11.54 -12.45
N GLY A 62 0.89 -11.80 -13.07
CA GLY A 62 -0.16 -12.58 -12.43
C GLY A 62 -1.45 -12.71 -13.24
N PRO A 63 -2.32 -13.66 -12.90
CA PRO A 63 -3.54 -13.96 -13.67
C PRO A 63 -4.68 -12.96 -13.46
N GLU A 64 -4.56 -12.06 -12.51
CA GLU A 64 -5.56 -11.04 -12.17
C GLU A 64 -4.92 -9.65 -12.29
N VAL A 65 -5.57 -8.76 -13.03
CA VAL A 65 -5.15 -7.37 -13.23
C VAL A 65 -6.20 -6.45 -12.63
N ILE A 66 -5.75 -5.46 -11.88
CA ILE A 66 -6.57 -4.36 -11.38
C ILE A 66 -6.15 -3.07 -12.09
N ILE A 67 -7.14 -2.32 -12.57
CA ILE A 67 -6.95 -1.00 -13.17
C ILE A 67 -7.62 0.01 -12.24
N GLU A 68 -6.88 1.02 -11.80
CA GLU A 68 -7.33 1.96 -10.78
C GLU A 68 -7.24 3.40 -11.27
N SER A 69 -8.25 4.20 -10.92
CA SER A 69 -8.22 5.65 -11.15
C SER A 69 -7.00 6.26 -10.45
N PHE A 70 -6.39 7.27 -11.09
CA PHE A 70 -5.30 8.03 -10.48
C PHE A 70 -5.80 8.81 -9.26
N LEU A 71 -5.07 8.68 -8.17
CA LEU A 71 -5.29 9.47 -6.95
C LEU A 71 -4.18 10.51 -6.86
N ASP A 72 -4.55 11.77 -6.99
CA ASP A 72 -3.61 12.91 -6.84
C ASP A 72 -3.56 13.34 -5.38
N GLY A 73 -2.46 13.04 -4.69
CA GLY A 73 -2.36 13.34 -3.27
C GLY A 73 -1.07 12.92 -2.59
N ILE A 74 -1.08 12.98 -1.26
CA ILE A 74 0.07 12.64 -0.42
C ILE A 74 0.09 11.14 -0.18
N GLU A 75 1.17 10.47 -0.60
CA GLU A 75 1.37 9.04 -0.34
C GLU A 75 1.96 8.83 1.06
N VAL A 76 1.38 7.89 1.79
CA VAL A 76 1.84 7.51 3.14
C VAL A 76 1.85 6.00 3.31
N SER A 77 2.85 5.53 4.03
CA SER A 77 2.99 4.13 4.44
C SER A 77 2.86 4.03 5.95
N ILE A 78 2.07 3.06 6.44
CA ILE A 78 1.78 2.92 7.87
C ILE A 78 1.78 1.47 8.31
N GLY A 79 2.58 1.19 9.35
CA GLY A 79 2.64 -0.12 9.99
C GLY A 79 1.52 -0.31 11.01
N VAL A 80 0.97 -1.51 11.05
CA VAL A 80 0.08 -1.95 12.13
C VAL A 80 0.60 -3.27 12.68
N VAL A 81 0.71 -3.36 14.01
CA VAL A 81 1.26 -4.53 14.68
C VAL A 81 0.34 -4.98 15.81
N ARG A 82 0.31 -6.28 16.08
CA ARG A 82 -0.21 -6.79 17.34
C ARG A 82 0.95 -6.96 18.31
N TYR A 83 0.97 -6.16 19.37
CA TYR A 83 2.00 -6.18 20.41
C TYR A 83 1.38 -6.11 21.79
N GLN A 84 1.78 -7.00 22.70
CA GLN A 84 1.21 -7.11 24.06
C GLN A 84 -0.32 -7.20 24.05
N ASP A 85 -0.87 -8.08 23.21
CA ASP A 85 -2.30 -8.32 22.99
C ASP A 85 -3.11 -7.11 22.50
N ARG A 86 -2.45 -6.04 22.09
CA ARG A 86 -3.11 -4.84 21.52
C ARG A 86 -2.75 -4.66 20.07
N VAL A 87 -3.72 -4.20 19.28
CA VAL A 87 -3.46 -3.70 17.93
C VAL A 87 -2.95 -2.28 18.08
N MET A 88 -1.72 -2.06 17.61
CA MET A 88 -1.04 -0.76 17.64
C MET A 88 -0.80 -0.27 16.23
N VAL A 89 -1.18 0.96 15.96
CA VAL A 89 -0.84 1.68 14.73
C VAL A 89 0.45 2.44 14.98
N LEU A 90 1.42 2.26 14.09
CA LEU A 90 2.74 2.89 14.20
C LEU A 90 2.73 4.30 13.60
N PRO A 91 3.73 5.15 13.91
CA PRO A 91 3.89 6.42 13.23
C PRO A 91 3.98 6.24 11.70
N ALA A 92 3.15 6.96 10.95
CA ALA A 92 3.15 6.89 9.50
C ALA A 92 4.42 7.52 8.90
N THR A 93 4.82 7.03 7.73
CA THR A 93 5.88 7.61 6.90
C THR A 93 5.25 8.25 5.66
N GLU A 94 5.57 9.50 5.38
CA GLU A 94 5.26 10.17 4.12
C GLU A 94 6.30 9.77 3.08
N ILE A 95 5.83 9.42 1.89
CA ILE A 95 6.67 9.08 0.75
C ILE A 95 6.65 10.26 -0.22
N VAL A 96 7.80 10.89 -0.40
CA VAL A 96 7.98 11.98 -1.39
C VAL A 96 8.81 11.42 -2.53
N SER A 97 8.16 11.10 -3.64
CA SER A 97 8.85 10.60 -4.84
C SER A 97 9.18 11.75 -5.78
N GLU A 98 10.39 11.72 -6.37
CA GLU A 98 10.75 12.59 -7.50
C GLU A 98 10.16 12.08 -8.81
N ASN A 99 9.73 10.82 -8.86
CA ASN A 99 9.08 10.19 -10.00
C ASN A 99 7.56 10.44 -9.96
N ASP A 100 6.89 10.20 -11.08
CA ASP A 100 5.42 10.30 -11.20
C ASP A 100 4.64 9.42 -10.21
N PHE A 101 5.27 8.39 -9.64
CA PHE A 101 4.75 7.53 -8.57
C PHE A 101 5.89 6.78 -7.86
N PHE A 102 5.60 6.11 -6.75
CA PHE A 102 6.56 5.33 -5.97
C PHE A 102 6.86 3.98 -6.66
N ASP A 103 7.58 4.05 -7.77
CA ASP A 103 7.99 2.90 -8.57
C ASP A 103 9.20 2.14 -7.97
N TYR A 104 9.66 1.11 -8.69
CA TYR A 104 10.82 0.33 -8.28
C TYR A 104 12.09 1.19 -8.10
N GLU A 105 12.33 2.16 -8.99
CA GLU A 105 13.49 3.04 -8.90
C GLU A 105 13.40 3.96 -7.68
N ALA A 106 12.24 4.51 -7.39
CA ALA A 106 11.99 5.31 -6.20
C ALA A 106 12.18 4.48 -4.92
N LYS A 107 11.71 3.21 -4.92
CA LYS A 107 11.83 2.31 -3.75
C LYS A 107 13.26 1.88 -3.44
N TYR A 108 14.10 1.66 -4.45
CA TYR A 108 15.38 0.97 -4.25
C TYR A 108 16.62 1.75 -4.72
N LEU A 109 16.46 2.81 -5.51
CA LEU A 109 17.56 3.61 -6.06
C LEU A 109 17.70 5.01 -5.44
N GLY A 110 17.01 5.27 -4.31
CA GLY A 110 17.14 6.50 -3.55
C GLY A 110 16.51 7.74 -4.21
N LYS A 111 15.51 7.53 -5.07
CA LYS A 111 14.74 8.63 -5.71
C LYS A 111 13.48 9.01 -4.94
N SER A 112 13.42 8.67 -3.67
CA SER A 112 12.35 9.07 -2.76
C SER A 112 12.91 9.54 -1.43
N GLU A 113 12.24 10.51 -0.83
CA GLU A 113 12.45 10.91 0.56
C GLU A 113 11.38 10.27 1.45
N GLU A 114 11.80 9.61 2.51
CA GLU A 114 10.93 8.96 3.48
C GLU A 114 10.93 9.76 4.78
N ILE A 115 9.80 10.39 5.11
CA ILE A 115 9.69 11.29 6.27
C ILE A 115 8.84 10.63 7.35
N THR A 116 9.48 10.23 8.45
CA THR A 116 8.77 9.64 9.60
C THR A 116 9.03 10.46 10.88
N PRO A 117 8.00 10.95 11.59
CA PRO A 117 6.58 10.84 11.27
C PRO A 117 6.16 11.70 10.06
N ALA A 118 5.13 11.24 9.35
CA ALA A 118 4.55 11.94 8.20
C ALA A 118 4.04 13.34 8.58
N ARG A 119 4.15 14.30 7.66
CA ARG A 119 3.72 15.70 7.85
C ARG A 119 2.21 15.84 7.65
N LEU A 120 1.42 15.17 8.48
CA LEU A 120 -0.04 15.17 8.47
C LEU A 120 -0.61 16.10 9.53
N THR A 121 -1.76 16.69 9.23
CA THR A 121 -2.56 17.38 10.26
C THR A 121 -3.10 16.39 11.29
N PRO A 122 -3.44 16.83 12.53
CA PRO A 122 -4.02 15.92 13.51
C PRO A 122 -5.30 15.21 13.04
N ALA A 123 -6.12 15.86 12.22
CA ALA A 123 -7.33 15.27 11.66
C ALA A 123 -7.00 14.17 10.65
N GLN A 124 -6.05 14.42 9.73
CA GLN A 124 -5.57 13.42 8.77
C GLN A 124 -4.96 12.20 9.48
N LEU A 125 -4.13 12.46 10.51
CA LEU A 125 -3.50 11.39 11.28
C LEU A 125 -4.53 10.49 11.99
N ASN A 126 -5.56 11.08 12.60
CA ASN A 126 -6.63 10.31 13.24
C ASN A 126 -7.38 9.46 12.22
N ASN A 127 -7.78 10.05 11.08
CA ASN A 127 -8.47 9.32 10.02
C ASN A 127 -7.62 8.16 9.47
N LEU A 128 -6.32 8.38 9.28
CA LEU A 128 -5.39 7.35 8.82
C LEU A 128 -5.25 6.22 9.83
N ASN A 129 -5.08 6.54 11.12
CA ASN A 129 -4.93 5.56 12.18
C ASN A 129 -6.16 4.65 12.29
N ASP A 130 -7.36 5.25 12.27
CA ASP A 130 -8.61 4.50 12.35
C ASP A 130 -8.78 3.59 11.12
N LEU A 131 -8.44 4.08 9.93
CA LEU A 131 -8.57 3.33 8.71
C LEU A 131 -7.54 2.20 8.60
N ALA A 132 -6.27 2.46 8.94
CA ALA A 132 -5.21 1.45 8.94
C ALA A 132 -5.52 0.31 9.92
N LYS A 133 -6.01 0.66 11.12
CA LYS A 133 -6.49 -0.33 12.09
C LYS A 133 -7.66 -1.14 11.54
N LYS A 134 -8.63 -0.50 10.91
CA LYS A 134 -9.79 -1.16 10.30
C LYS A 134 -9.38 -2.12 9.18
N VAL A 135 -8.44 -1.74 8.30
CA VAL A 135 -7.88 -2.62 7.26
C VAL A 135 -7.26 -3.86 7.92
N TYR A 136 -6.38 -3.68 8.90
CA TYR A 136 -5.70 -4.75 9.62
C TYR A 136 -6.69 -5.74 10.25
N GLU A 137 -7.71 -5.24 10.95
CA GLU A 137 -8.73 -6.05 11.64
C GLU A 137 -9.65 -6.76 10.65
N SER A 138 -10.06 -6.08 9.56
CA SER A 138 -10.94 -6.66 8.53
C SER A 138 -10.30 -7.85 7.82
N LEU A 139 -8.97 -7.80 7.64
CA LEU A 139 -8.18 -8.88 7.05
C LEU A 139 -7.71 -9.93 8.09
N ARG A 140 -8.10 -9.77 9.36
CA ARG A 140 -7.76 -10.67 10.47
C ARG A 140 -6.27 -10.94 10.61
N ILE A 141 -5.45 -9.91 10.44
CA ILE A 141 -3.99 -10.04 10.55
C ILE A 141 -3.60 -10.22 12.02
N GLU A 142 -2.74 -11.18 12.31
CA GLU A 142 -2.34 -11.54 13.68
C GLU A 142 -0.94 -11.05 14.09
N GLY A 143 -0.12 -10.69 13.12
CA GLY A 143 1.28 -10.26 13.33
C GLY A 143 1.47 -8.78 13.12
N PHE A 144 2.11 -8.46 12.03
CA PHE A 144 2.35 -7.11 11.56
C PHE A 144 2.03 -6.99 10.06
N SER A 145 1.73 -5.78 9.65
CA SER A 145 1.56 -5.43 8.23
C SER A 145 1.97 -3.98 8.01
N ARG A 146 2.14 -3.63 6.74
CA ARG A 146 2.32 -2.26 6.29
C ARG A 146 1.32 -1.98 5.18
N SER A 147 0.49 -0.97 5.40
CA SER A 147 -0.50 -0.53 4.42
C SER A 147 -0.07 0.79 3.79
N GLU A 148 -0.43 0.99 2.54
CA GLU A 148 -0.17 2.21 1.80
C GLU A 148 -1.48 2.92 1.46
N PHE A 149 -1.46 4.25 1.62
CA PHE A 149 -2.62 5.12 1.40
C PHE A 149 -2.19 6.36 0.63
N ILE A 150 -3.11 6.90 -0.18
CA ILE A 150 -2.98 8.23 -0.80
C ILE A 150 -4.06 9.13 -0.24
N PHE A 151 -3.67 10.28 0.31
CA PHE A 151 -4.60 11.30 0.75
C PHE A 151 -5.08 12.15 -0.43
N VAL A 152 -6.37 12.02 -0.76
CA VAL A 152 -7.02 12.99 -1.64
C VAL A 152 -7.75 13.99 -0.76
N GLY A 153 -7.19 15.19 -0.66
CA GLY A 153 -7.62 16.15 0.35
C GLY A 153 -7.38 15.64 1.78
N ASN A 154 -8.44 15.43 2.54
CA ASN A 154 -8.36 14.93 3.92
C ASN A 154 -8.75 13.45 4.08
N ILE A 155 -9.01 12.75 2.98
CA ILE A 155 -9.51 11.37 2.99
C ILE A 155 -8.39 10.43 2.54
N PRO A 156 -7.91 9.51 3.41
CA PRO A 156 -6.95 8.50 3.01
C PRO A 156 -7.66 7.39 2.20
N HIS A 157 -7.15 7.12 1.01
CA HIS A 157 -7.60 6.03 0.14
C HIS A 157 -6.61 4.88 0.23
N PHE A 158 -7.09 3.70 0.55
CA PHE A 158 -6.29 2.49 0.65
C PHE A 158 -5.81 2.05 -0.74
N ILE A 159 -4.52 1.73 -0.84
CA ILE A 159 -3.87 1.28 -2.07
C ILE A 159 -3.51 -0.20 -1.99
N GLU A 160 -2.73 -0.59 -0.99
CA GLU A 160 -2.27 -1.97 -0.83
C GLU A 160 -1.91 -2.28 0.63
N ILE A 161 -1.78 -3.57 0.93
CA ILE A 161 -1.23 -4.07 2.18
C ILE A 161 -0.13 -5.07 1.91
N ASN A 162 1.00 -4.88 2.58
CA ASN A 162 2.11 -5.81 2.61
C ASN A 162 2.10 -6.56 3.95
N THR A 163 1.85 -7.88 3.90
CA THR A 163 1.80 -8.75 5.09
C THR A 163 3.16 -9.33 5.47
N ILE A 164 4.18 -9.16 4.62
CA ILE A 164 5.57 -9.55 4.88
C ILE A 164 6.48 -8.37 4.48
N PRO A 165 6.35 -7.21 5.15
CA PRO A 165 7.17 -6.04 4.84
C PRO A 165 8.65 -6.30 5.16
N GLY A 166 9.53 -5.55 4.50
CA GLY A 166 10.97 -5.60 4.75
C GLY A 166 11.32 -5.28 6.20
N LEU A 167 12.35 -5.95 6.74
CA LEU A 167 12.78 -5.87 8.13
C LEU A 167 14.26 -5.48 8.29
N THR A 168 14.89 -4.96 7.24
CA THR A 168 16.23 -4.38 7.32
C THR A 168 16.22 -3.05 8.08
N GLY A 169 17.36 -2.54 8.49
CA GLY A 169 17.46 -1.25 9.18
C GLY A 169 16.88 -0.08 8.38
N GLU A 170 16.93 -0.17 7.05
CA GLU A 170 16.45 0.86 6.13
C GLU A 170 14.98 0.67 5.74
N SER A 171 14.34 -0.42 6.18
CA SER A 171 12.93 -0.67 5.87
C SER A 171 12.01 0.19 6.72
N LEU A 172 10.87 0.61 6.16
CA LEU A 172 9.92 1.52 6.81
C LEU A 172 9.37 0.97 8.13
N LEU A 173 8.97 -0.31 8.18
CA LEU A 173 8.40 -0.89 9.40
C LEU A 173 9.36 -0.85 10.59
N PRO A 174 10.63 -1.26 10.49
CA PRO A 174 11.63 -1.08 11.56
C PRO A 174 11.85 0.37 11.99
N GLN A 175 11.86 1.31 11.05
CA GLN A 175 11.98 2.73 11.35
C GLN A 175 10.77 3.23 12.17
N GLN A 176 9.56 2.88 11.75
CA GLN A 176 8.30 3.22 12.45
C GLN A 176 8.27 2.61 13.86
N LEU A 177 8.67 1.34 14.01
CA LEU A 177 8.78 0.66 15.31
C LEU A 177 9.76 1.38 16.24
N LYS A 178 10.92 1.79 15.72
CA LYS A 178 11.93 2.52 16.49
C LYS A 178 11.38 3.83 17.05
N ILE A 179 10.61 4.58 16.25
CA ILE A 179 9.97 5.83 16.68
C ILE A 179 8.87 5.54 17.72
N ALA A 180 8.15 4.42 17.60
CA ALA A 180 7.18 3.96 18.58
C ALA A 180 7.82 3.38 19.87
N GLY A 181 9.16 3.32 19.97
CA GLY A 181 9.87 2.77 21.11
C GLY A 181 9.84 1.24 21.21
N ILE A 182 9.54 0.54 20.12
CA ILE A 182 9.44 -0.91 20.06
C ILE A 182 10.62 -1.46 19.25
N SER A 183 11.46 -2.32 19.85
CA SER A 183 12.50 -2.99 19.08
C SER A 183 11.93 -4.18 18.30
N LEU A 184 12.52 -4.50 17.14
CA LEU A 184 12.18 -5.72 16.39
C LEU A 184 12.28 -6.97 17.27
N LYS A 185 13.33 -7.06 18.11
CA LYS A 185 13.51 -8.16 19.05
C LYS A 185 12.30 -8.30 19.97
N ALA A 186 11.84 -7.19 20.60
CA ALA A 186 10.69 -7.22 21.51
C ALA A 186 9.40 -7.62 20.80
N LEU A 187 9.19 -7.12 19.55
CA LEU A 187 8.04 -7.51 18.73
C LEU A 187 8.04 -9.02 18.45
N PHE A 188 9.16 -9.58 17.99
CA PHE A 188 9.25 -11.00 17.68
C PHE A 188 9.16 -11.88 18.91
N GLU A 189 9.76 -11.51 20.04
CA GLU A 189 9.62 -12.25 21.30
C GLU A 189 8.16 -12.31 21.75
N ASP A 190 7.41 -11.21 21.63
CA ASP A 190 5.98 -11.17 21.93
C ASP A 190 5.17 -12.06 20.99
N MET A 191 5.44 -12.00 19.68
CA MET A 191 4.76 -12.85 18.68
C MET A 191 4.98 -14.34 18.94
N VAL A 192 6.22 -14.75 19.23
CA VAL A 192 6.55 -16.13 19.55
C VAL A 192 5.82 -16.57 20.82
N LYS A 193 5.86 -15.79 21.89
CA LYS A 193 5.14 -16.08 23.14
C LYS A 193 3.64 -16.28 22.90
N ARG A 194 2.99 -15.39 22.17
CA ARG A 194 1.55 -15.49 21.85
C ARG A 194 1.21 -16.73 21.02
N THR A 195 2.08 -17.11 20.09
CA THR A 195 1.88 -18.31 19.25
C THR A 195 2.00 -19.59 20.09
N LEU A 196 2.91 -19.62 21.07
CA LEU A 196 3.08 -20.79 21.95
C LEU A 196 1.92 -20.94 22.96
N ILE A 197 1.30 -19.85 23.39
CA ILE A 197 0.17 -19.85 24.34
C ILE A 197 -1.13 -20.32 23.65
N LYS A 198 -1.31 -20.05 22.36
CA LYS A 198 -2.50 -20.46 21.59
C LYS A 198 -2.58 -21.98 21.29
N LYS A 199 -1.57 -22.75 21.69
CA LYS A 199 -1.60 -24.22 21.65
C LYS A 199 -2.07 -24.80 22.97
#